data_b6d507ca6b05a65220a71f834b9966f4
#
_entry.id   b6d507ca6b05a65220a71f834b9966f4
#
_cell.length_a   1.000
_cell.length_b   1.000
_cell.length_c   1.000
_cell.angle_alpha   90.00
_cell.angle_beta   90.00
_cell.angle_gamma   90.00
#
_symmetry.space_group_name_H-M   'P 1'
#
loop_
_entity.id
_entity.type
_entity.pdbx_description
1 polymer ?
#
loop_
_entity_poly.entity_id
_entity_poly.type
_entity_poly.pdbx_seq_one_letter_code
_entity_poly.pdbx_strand_id
1 'polypeptide(L)'
;MNKAKKYSERLDLLKWFWCIPSAIMYAVTQVPFGKATAFGLALMFGAAFFLICSRGRMHIISEDIVKDVKESLKAFGQEDSVFEVRGFSFGLVVRVYLYRANIKTPACTKAIMERLSKGWYKNLVWVAQVVDLAEESQLKSLQKELDQALIDTLESERGKKK
;
A
#
# COMPACT_ATOMS: atom_id res chain seq x y z
N MET A 1 -3.01 18.65 -17.48
CA MET A 1 -3.76 17.50 -16.91
C MET A 1 -2.85 16.28 -16.90
N ASN A 2 -2.58 15.66 -15.74
CA ASN A 2 -1.63 14.56 -15.61
C ASN A 2 -2.12 13.35 -16.45
N LYS A 3 -1.25 12.83 -17.34
CA LYS A 3 -1.57 11.67 -18.20
C LYS A 3 -1.93 10.44 -17.36
N ALA A 4 -1.21 10.20 -16.27
CA ALA A 4 -1.43 9.09 -15.36
C ALA A 4 -2.84 9.14 -14.73
N LYS A 5 -3.31 10.31 -14.30
CA LYS A 5 -4.67 10.52 -13.79
C LYS A 5 -5.71 10.10 -14.83
N LYS A 6 -5.57 10.55 -16.07
CA LYS A 6 -6.50 10.22 -17.16
C LYS A 6 -6.55 8.72 -17.46
N TYR A 7 -5.40 8.03 -17.46
CA TYR A 7 -5.36 6.57 -17.64
C TYR A 7 -5.97 5.83 -16.46
N SER A 8 -5.69 6.26 -15.23
CA SER A 8 -6.29 5.71 -14.02
C SER A 8 -7.82 5.82 -14.03
N GLU A 9 -8.36 6.96 -14.42
CA GLU A 9 -9.82 7.19 -14.55
C GLU A 9 -10.43 6.29 -15.62
N ARG A 10 -9.75 6.09 -16.76
CA ARG A 10 -10.21 5.17 -17.81
C ARG A 10 -10.27 3.71 -17.33
N LEU A 11 -9.25 3.25 -16.59
CA LEU A 11 -9.25 1.91 -16.02
C LEU A 11 -10.33 1.75 -14.94
N ASP A 12 -10.61 2.81 -14.20
CA ASP A 12 -11.70 2.83 -13.21
C ASP A 12 -13.07 2.71 -13.88
N LEU A 13 -13.28 3.37 -14.99
CA LEU A 13 -14.48 3.19 -15.78
C LEU A 13 -14.56 1.78 -16.39
N LEU A 14 -13.48 1.30 -17.00
CA LEU A 14 -13.44 -0.01 -17.66
C LEU A 14 -13.77 -1.17 -16.70
N LYS A 15 -13.34 -1.10 -15.47
CA LYS A 15 -13.64 -2.19 -14.51
C LYS A 15 -15.14 -2.36 -14.27
N TRP A 16 -15.96 -1.31 -14.40
CA TRP A 16 -17.40 -1.38 -14.24
C TRP A 16 -18.11 -2.03 -15.43
N PHE A 17 -17.44 -2.14 -16.58
CA PHE A 17 -17.96 -2.84 -17.76
C PHE A 17 -17.62 -4.34 -17.75
N TRP A 18 -17.26 -4.91 -16.60
CA TRP A 18 -16.94 -6.33 -16.46
C TRP A 18 -18.06 -7.28 -16.91
N CYS A 19 -19.31 -6.81 -16.89
CA CYS A 19 -20.47 -7.57 -17.36
C CYS A 19 -20.43 -7.85 -18.87
N ILE A 20 -19.80 -6.98 -19.69
CA ILE A 20 -19.73 -7.18 -21.14
C ILE A 20 -18.87 -8.40 -21.49
N PRO A 21 -17.59 -8.50 -21.08
CA PRO A 21 -16.79 -9.70 -21.33
C PRO A 21 -17.38 -10.95 -20.69
N SER A 22 -18.07 -10.83 -19.54
CA SER A 22 -18.78 -11.95 -18.92
C SER A 22 -19.95 -12.45 -19.79
N ALA A 23 -20.75 -11.54 -20.35
CA ALA A 23 -21.86 -11.89 -21.23
C ALA A 23 -21.37 -12.57 -22.53
N ILE A 24 -20.28 -12.05 -23.11
CA ILE A 24 -19.67 -12.66 -24.31
C ILE A 24 -19.19 -14.07 -23.98
N MET A 25 -18.49 -14.24 -22.84
CA MET A 25 -17.99 -15.55 -22.42
C MET A 25 -19.12 -16.53 -22.17
N TYR A 26 -20.21 -16.10 -21.55
CA TYR A 26 -21.42 -16.91 -21.37
C TYR A 26 -22.00 -17.34 -22.70
N ALA A 27 -22.20 -16.44 -23.65
CA ALA A 27 -22.79 -16.76 -24.96
C ALA A 27 -21.96 -17.79 -25.75
N VAL A 28 -20.61 -17.68 -25.67
CA VAL A 28 -19.70 -18.59 -26.38
C VAL A 28 -19.65 -19.98 -25.73
N THR A 29 -19.73 -20.06 -24.40
CA THR A 29 -19.49 -21.30 -23.66
C THR A 29 -20.76 -22.09 -23.34
N GLN A 30 -21.96 -21.50 -23.43
CA GLN A 30 -23.20 -22.17 -23.07
C GLN A 30 -23.52 -23.41 -23.95
N VAL A 31 -23.16 -23.36 -25.23
CA VAL A 31 -23.44 -24.47 -26.17
C VAL A 31 -22.54 -25.69 -25.87
N PRO A 32 -21.21 -25.56 -25.81
CA PRO A 32 -20.34 -26.70 -25.59
C PRO A 32 -20.33 -27.22 -24.14
N PHE A 33 -20.62 -26.39 -23.13
CA PHE A 33 -20.43 -26.76 -21.72
C PHE A 33 -21.71 -26.78 -20.88
N GLY A 34 -22.84 -26.36 -21.46
CA GLY A 34 -24.10 -26.21 -20.74
C GLY A 34 -24.21 -24.96 -19.89
N LYS A 35 -25.43 -24.56 -19.55
CA LYS A 35 -25.74 -23.24 -18.94
C LYS A 35 -25.05 -23.01 -17.59
N ALA A 36 -25.03 -24.02 -16.71
CA ALA A 36 -24.45 -23.87 -15.38
C ALA A 36 -22.93 -23.63 -15.42
N THR A 37 -22.22 -24.43 -16.21
CA THR A 37 -20.78 -24.30 -16.39
C THR A 37 -20.42 -23.01 -17.11
N ALA A 38 -21.19 -22.63 -18.13
CA ALA A 38 -21.00 -21.36 -18.83
C ALA A 38 -21.17 -20.15 -17.91
N PHE A 39 -22.14 -20.19 -16.99
CA PHE A 39 -22.33 -19.13 -15.99
C PHE A 39 -21.15 -19.03 -15.03
N GLY A 40 -20.64 -20.17 -14.55
CA GLY A 40 -19.45 -20.18 -13.69
C GLY A 40 -18.21 -19.60 -14.40
N LEU A 41 -17.95 -19.99 -15.64
CA LEU A 41 -16.86 -19.47 -16.46
C LEU A 41 -17.00 -17.96 -16.73
N ALA A 42 -18.21 -17.50 -17.02
CA ALA A 42 -18.49 -16.09 -17.25
C ALA A 42 -18.21 -15.22 -16.00
N LEU A 43 -18.61 -15.70 -14.82
CA LEU A 43 -18.32 -15.03 -13.55
C LEU A 43 -16.81 -14.97 -13.27
N MET A 44 -16.10 -16.08 -13.44
CA MET A 44 -14.64 -16.13 -13.24
C MET A 44 -13.94 -15.16 -14.19
N PHE A 45 -14.34 -15.13 -15.46
CA PHE A 45 -13.74 -14.23 -16.46
C PHE A 45 -14.00 -12.76 -16.13
N GLY A 46 -15.22 -12.41 -15.71
CA GLY A 46 -15.57 -11.07 -15.28
C GLY A 46 -14.80 -10.62 -14.04
N ALA A 47 -14.66 -11.51 -13.05
CA ALA A 47 -13.87 -11.24 -11.87
C ALA A 47 -12.38 -11.03 -12.22
N ALA A 48 -11.81 -11.87 -13.08
CA ALA A 48 -10.44 -11.72 -13.55
C ALA A 48 -10.24 -10.37 -14.28
N PHE A 49 -11.14 -10.00 -15.16
CA PHE A 49 -11.12 -8.72 -15.87
C PHE A 49 -11.16 -7.53 -14.89
N PHE A 50 -12.07 -7.56 -13.92
CA PHE A 50 -12.18 -6.54 -12.87
C PHE A 50 -10.87 -6.41 -12.08
N LEU A 51 -10.27 -7.54 -11.68
CA LEU A 51 -9.01 -7.56 -10.93
C LEU A 51 -7.84 -7.00 -11.76
N ILE A 52 -7.76 -7.35 -13.04
CA ILE A 52 -6.72 -6.84 -13.95
C ILE A 52 -6.81 -5.32 -14.09
N CYS A 53 -8.01 -4.78 -14.34
CA CYS A 53 -8.23 -3.34 -14.44
C CYS A 53 -7.91 -2.61 -13.13
N SER A 54 -8.33 -3.18 -11.99
CA SER A 54 -8.07 -2.62 -10.67
C SER A 54 -6.57 -2.61 -10.35
N ARG A 55 -5.86 -3.70 -10.65
CA ARG A 55 -4.41 -3.82 -10.43
C ARG A 55 -3.62 -2.87 -11.34
N GLY A 56 -3.99 -2.76 -12.61
CA GLY A 56 -3.38 -1.81 -13.55
C GLY A 56 -3.55 -0.36 -13.10
N ARG A 57 -4.74 -0.01 -12.60
CA ARG A 57 -5.00 1.30 -12.00
C ARG A 57 -4.08 1.58 -10.83
N MET A 58 -3.99 0.64 -9.87
CA MET A 58 -3.15 0.80 -8.68
C MET A 58 -1.66 0.89 -9.03
N HIS A 59 -1.21 0.18 -10.06
CA HIS A 59 0.16 0.29 -10.55
C HIS A 59 0.49 1.72 -11.02
N ILE A 60 -0.35 2.31 -11.85
CA ILE A 60 -0.16 3.68 -12.36
C ILE A 60 -0.11 4.71 -11.22
N ILE A 61 -1.00 4.54 -10.23
CA ILE A 61 -1.02 5.43 -9.07
C ILE A 61 0.23 5.25 -8.20
N SER A 62 0.67 4.01 -8.00
CA SER A 62 1.87 3.73 -7.21
C SER A 62 3.14 4.32 -7.85
N GLU A 63 3.25 4.33 -9.17
CA GLU A 63 4.37 4.96 -9.89
C GLU A 63 4.43 6.49 -9.65
N ASP A 64 3.28 7.17 -9.69
CA ASP A 64 3.23 8.62 -9.39
C ASP A 64 3.61 8.90 -7.93
N ILE A 65 3.11 8.07 -6.99
CA ILE A 65 3.48 8.18 -5.57
C ILE A 65 4.98 7.94 -5.37
N VAL A 66 5.53 6.90 -6.00
CA VAL A 66 6.97 6.60 -5.95
C VAL A 66 7.79 7.80 -6.41
N LYS A 67 7.37 8.46 -7.49
CA LYS A 67 8.03 9.65 -8.00
C LYS A 67 7.97 10.81 -7.00
N ASP A 68 6.78 11.08 -6.45
CA ASP A 68 6.57 12.16 -5.50
C ASP A 68 7.35 11.96 -4.20
N VAL A 69 7.41 10.73 -3.69
CA VAL A 69 8.21 10.37 -2.50
C VAL A 69 9.70 10.52 -2.79
N LYS A 70 10.19 10.00 -3.92
CA LYS A 70 11.61 10.14 -4.32
C LYS A 70 12.05 11.58 -4.43
N GLU A 71 11.26 12.44 -5.07
CA GLU A 71 11.56 13.86 -5.19
C GLU A 71 11.62 14.55 -3.82
N SER A 72 10.72 14.17 -2.91
CA SER A 72 10.73 14.70 -1.54
C SER A 72 11.97 14.24 -0.77
N LEU A 73 12.31 12.96 -0.84
CA LEU A 73 13.52 12.41 -0.19
C LEU A 73 14.80 13.06 -0.72
N LYS A 74 14.90 13.24 -2.03
CA LYS A 74 16.04 13.90 -2.68
C LYS A 74 16.21 15.35 -2.20
N ALA A 75 15.12 16.10 -2.08
CA ALA A 75 15.16 17.49 -1.62
C ALA A 75 15.71 17.63 -0.18
N PHE A 76 15.65 16.59 0.63
CA PHE A 76 16.13 16.56 2.01
C PHE A 76 17.43 15.76 2.22
N GLY A 77 18.05 15.26 1.15
CA GLY A 77 19.27 14.45 1.23
C GLY A 77 19.05 13.08 1.85
N GLN A 78 17.84 12.52 1.73
CA GLN A 78 17.44 11.20 2.22
C GLN A 78 17.30 10.18 1.07
N GLU A 79 18.16 10.29 0.06
CA GLU A 79 18.09 9.45 -1.16
C GLU A 79 18.24 7.95 -0.85
N ASP A 80 19.00 7.60 0.20
CA ASP A 80 19.24 6.22 0.62
C ASP A 80 18.06 5.60 1.39
N SER A 81 17.02 6.40 1.67
CA SER A 81 15.86 5.92 2.42
C SER A 81 15.04 4.94 1.59
N VAL A 82 14.66 3.82 2.22
CA VAL A 82 13.79 2.82 1.61
C VAL A 82 12.34 3.21 1.83
N PHE A 83 11.54 3.01 0.83
CA PHE A 83 10.09 3.18 0.96
C PHE A 83 9.35 2.05 0.25
N GLU A 84 8.16 1.79 0.73
CA GLU A 84 7.29 0.75 0.22
C GLU A 84 5.93 1.36 -0.12
N VAL A 85 5.45 1.07 -1.33
CA VAL A 85 4.10 1.40 -1.77
C VAL A 85 3.38 0.10 -2.08
N ARG A 86 2.41 -0.27 -1.23
CA ARG A 86 1.57 -1.46 -1.45
C ARG A 86 0.19 -1.05 -1.92
N GLY A 87 -0.18 -1.53 -3.11
CA GLY A 87 -1.51 -1.37 -3.67
C GLY A 87 -2.41 -2.54 -3.34
N PHE A 88 -3.62 -2.22 -2.88
CA PHE A 88 -4.74 -3.14 -2.77
C PHE A 88 -5.79 -2.78 -3.81
N SER A 89 -6.80 -3.63 -4.03
CA SER A 89 -7.82 -3.40 -5.06
C SER A 89 -8.54 -2.05 -4.94
N PHE A 90 -8.58 -1.46 -3.75
CA PHE A 90 -9.35 -0.23 -3.47
C PHE A 90 -8.55 0.88 -2.80
N GLY A 91 -7.27 0.67 -2.48
CA GLY A 91 -6.46 1.68 -1.81
C GLY A 91 -4.98 1.34 -1.77
N LEU A 92 -4.20 2.25 -1.24
CA LEU A 92 -2.75 2.21 -1.19
C LEU A 92 -2.23 2.45 0.21
N VAL A 93 -1.22 1.70 0.59
CA VAL A 93 -0.45 1.91 1.81
C VAL A 93 0.95 2.37 1.41
N VAL A 94 1.34 3.53 1.92
CA VAL A 94 2.66 4.12 1.69
C VAL A 94 3.43 4.11 3.00
N ARG A 95 4.59 3.46 3.02
CA ARG A 95 5.52 3.47 4.16
C ARG A 95 6.86 3.96 3.69
N VAL A 96 7.42 4.94 4.40
CA VAL A 96 8.73 5.49 4.14
C VAL A 96 9.59 5.29 5.38
N TYR A 97 10.74 4.65 5.22
CA TYR A 97 11.69 4.35 6.29
C TYR A 97 12.90 5.26 6.14
N LEU A 98 13.06 6.21 7.03
CA LEU A 98 14.20 7.13 7.04
C LEU A 98 15.37 6.47 7.77
N TYR A 99 16.48 6.24 7.05
CA TYR A 99 17.66 5.55 7.62
C TYR A 99 18.52 6.44 8.51
N ARG A 100 18.50 7.75 8.29
CA ARG A 100 19.35 8.70 9.03
C ARG A 100 18.47 9.77 9.65
N ALA A 101 18.30 9.66 10.96
CA ALA A 101 17.74 10.76 11.74
C ALA A 101 18.68 11.96 11.68
N ASN A 102 18.18 13.10 11.24
CA ASN A 102 18.88 14.37 11.27
C ASN A 102 17.88 15.51 11.58
N ILE A 103 18.39 16.71 11.79
CA ILE A 103 17.57 17.91 12.09
C ILE A 103 16.48 18.15 11.02
N LYS A 104 16.68 17.67 9.79
CA LYS A 104 15.73 17.85 8.68
C LYS A 104 14.66 16.74 8.62
N THR A 105 14.77 15.68 9.42
CA THR A 105 13.82 14.55 9.41
C THR A 105 12.36 14.99 9.62
N PRO A 106 12.03 15.85 10.61
CA PRO A 106 10.64 16.31 10.79
C PRO A 106 10.14 17.12 9.61
N ALA A 107 11.00 17.95 8.99
CA ALA A 107 10.63 18.72 7.80
C ALA A 107 10.41 17.82 6.58
N CYS A 108 11.25 16.80 6.39
CA CYS A 108 11.11 15.79 5.36
C CYS A 108 9.78 15.03 5.52
N THR A 109 9.49 14.54 6.72
CA THR A 109 8.23 13.86 7.05
C THR A 109 7.03 14.72 6.72
N LYS A 110 7.04 15.99 7.15
CA LYS A 110 5.96 16.94 6.85
C LYS A 110 5.80 17.16 5.34
N ALA A 111 6.90 17.33 4.61
CA ALA A 111 6.87 17.53 3.16
C ALA A 111 6.29 16.31 2.41
N ILE A 112 6.68 15.10 2.80
CA ILE A 112 6.13 13.85 2.22
C ILE A 112 4.63 13.79 2.48
N MET A 113 4.19 13.96 3.73
CA MET A 113 2.78 13.90 4.09
C MET A 113 1.96 14.97 3.40
N GLU A 114 2.46 16.19 3.31
CA GLU A 114 1.82 17.28 2.60
C GLU A 114 1.68 17.00 1.10
N ARG A 115 2.71 16.43 0.47
CA ARG A 115 2.69 16.07 -0.94
C ARG A 115 1.69 14.95 -1.23
N LEU A 116 1.66 13.91 -0.40
CA LEU A 116 0.69 12.82 -0.50
C LEU A 116 -0.76 13.31 -0.31
N SER A 117 -0.98 14.27 0.59
CA SER A 117 -2.32 14.84 0.84
C SER A 117 -2.81 15.77 -0.28
N LYS A 118 -1.91 16.35 -1.06
CA LYS A 118 -2.23 17.24 -2.20
C LYS A 118 -2.27 16.50 -3.54
N GLY A 119 -1.73 15.29 -3.63
CA GLY A 119 -1.74 14.47 -4.84
C GLY A 119 -3.15 14.20 -5.36
N TRP A 120 -3.29 14.05 -6.68
CA TRP A 120 -4.57 13.68 -7.28
C TRP A 120 -5.10 12.32 -6.79
N TYR A 121 -4.23 11.49 -6.23
CA TYR A 121 -4.47 10.16 -5.67
C TYR A 121 -4.80 10.17 -4.17
N LYS A 122 -4.89 11.33 -3.53
CA LYS A 122 -5.05 11.49 -2.06
C LYS A 122 -6.16 10.63 -1.44
N ASN A 123 -7.28 10.49 -2.12
CA ASN A 123 -8.43 9.72 -1.63
C ASN A 123 -8.22 8.20 -1.71
N LEU A 124 -7.14 7.74 -2.36
CA LEU A 124 -6.78 6.33 -2.51
C LEU A 124 -5.65 5.91 -1.56
N VAL A 125 -4.99 6.87 -0.94
CA VAL A 125 -3.97 6.60 0.10
C VAL A 125 -4.69 6.42 1.43
N TRP A 126 -4.80 5.16 1.88
CA TRP A 126 -5.45 4.84 3.15
C TRP A 126 -4.54 5.09 4.34
N VAL A 127 -3.28 4.75 4.18
CA VAL A 127 -2.26 4.90 5.22
C VAL A 127 -1.02 5.49 4.60
N ALA A 128 -0.55 6.59 5.17
CA ALA A 128 0.77 7.14 4.90
C ALA A 128 1.54 7.19 6.22
N GLN A 129 2.66 6.48 6.30
CA GLN A 129 3.47 6.37 7.48
C GLN A 129 4.93 6.65 7.13
N VAL A 130 5.54 7.57 7.86
CA VAL A 130 6.98 7.82 7.80
C VAL A 130 7.57 7.34 9.12
N VAL A 131 8.50 6.41 9.04
CA VAL A 131 9.14 5.77 10.19
C VAL A 131 10.61 6.15 10.20
N ASP A 132 11.08 6.69 11.31
CA ASP A 132 12.51 6.87 11.57
C ASP A 132 13.06 5.57 12.16
N LEU A 133 13.92 4.89 11.42
CA LEU A 133 14.48 3.61 11.85
C LEU A 133 15.42 3.75 13.05
N ALA A 134 16.05 4.91 13.22
CA ALA A 134 16.88 5.15 14.39
C ALA A 134 16.03 5.22 15.67
N GLU A 135 14.90 5.92 15.59
CA GLU A 135 13.94 6.01 16.70
C GLU A 135 13.27 4.67 16.97
N GLU A 136 12.86 3.94 15.93
CA GLU A 136 12.24 2.62 16.07
C GLU A 136 13.22 1.60 16.69
N SER A 137 14.50 1.65 16.31
CA SER A 137 15.51 0.77 16.90
C SER A 137 15.75 1.04 18.39
N GLN A 138 15.74 2.32 18.78
CA GLN A 138 15.84 2.74 20.18
C GLN A 138 14.61 2.29 20.98
N LEU A 139 13.41 2.47 20.44
CA LEU A 139 12.17 2.01 21.10
C LEU A 139 12.16 0.49 21.30
N LYS A 140 12.59 -0.27 20.29
CA LYS A 140 12.70 -1.75 20.42
C LYS A 140 13.74 -2.18 21.45
N SER A 141 14.88 -1.48 21.57
CA SER A 141 15.87 -1.77 22.59
C SER A 141 15.35 -1.48 23.99
N LEU A 142 14.70 -0.33 24.18
CA LEU A 142 14.07 0.04 25.45
C LEU A 142 12.95 -0.93 25.86
N GLN A 143 12.14 -1.36 24.91
CA GLN A 143 11.09 -2.35 25.17
C GLN A 143 11.69 -3.69 25.62
N LYS A 144 12.77 -4.14 24.96
CA LYS A 144 13.46 -5.37 25.34
C LYS A 144 14.09 -5.28 26.75
N GLU A 145 14.66 -4.10 27.10
CA GLU A 145 15.20 -3.86 28.44
C GLU A 145 14.10 -3.87 29.51
N LEU A 146 12.94 -3.27 29.21
CA LEU A 146 11.78 -3.30 30.12
C LEU A 146 11.24 -4.70 30.32
N ASP A 147 11.11 -5.48 29.26
CA ASP A 147 10.66 -6.88 29.33
C ASP A 147 11.62 -7.73 30.17
N GLN A 148 12.94 -7.53 30.01
CA GLN A 148 13.94 -8.24 30.80
C GLN A 148 13.86 -7.84 32.28
N ALA A 149 13.74 -6.54 32.59
CA ALA A 149 13.61 -6.08 33.97
C ALA A 149 12.33 -6.61 34.65
N LEU A 150 11.25 -6.77 33.91
CA LEU A 150 10.01 -7.36 34.40
C LEU A 150 10.21 -8.86 34.76
N ILE A 151 10.89 -9.61 33.88
CA ILE A 151 11.21 -11.02 34.10
C ILE A 151 12.07 -11.16 35.36
N ASP A 152 13.14 -10.39 35.49
CA ASP A 152 14.06 -10.41 36.61
C ASP A 152 13.32 -10.10 37.94
N THR A 153 12.38 -9.16 37.92
CA THR A 153 11.55 -8.80 39.07
C THR A 153 10.66 -9.96 39.48
N LEU A 154 9.97 -10.60 38.52
CA LEU A 154 9.10 -11.75 38.79
C LEU A 154 9.86 -12.95 39.29
N GLU A 155 11.08 -13.20 38.83
CA GLU A 155 11.95 -14.28 39.32
C GLU A 155 12.42 -14.01 40.74
N SER A 156 12.79 -12.76 41.08
CA SER A 156 13.18 -12.36 42.41
C SER A 156 12.06 -12.53 43.45
N GLU A 157 10.82 -12.21 43.05
CA GLU A 157 9.64 -12.42 43.92
C GLU A 157 9.31 -13.90 44.12
N ARG A 158 9.51 -14.74 43.10
CA ARG A 158 9.36 -16.20 43.22
C ARG A 158 10.41 -16.82 44.16
N GLY A 159 11.65 -16.31 44.13
CA GLY A 159 12.72 -16.76 45.01
C GLY A 159 12.49 -16.41 46.48
N LYS A 160 11.73 -15.35 46.78
CA LYS A 160 11.40 -14.95 48.18
C LYS A 160 10.24 -15.71 48.80
N LYS A 161 9.46 -16.45 47.98
CA LYS A 161 8.31 -17.27 48.49
C LYS A 161 8.62 -18.73 48.72
N LYS A 162 9.88 -19.12 48.63
CA LYS A 162 10.40 -20.43 49.08
C LYS A 162 11.22 -20.26 50.37
#